data_e4b124583d73fb9fcbdf260f6ca5d446
#
_entry.id   e4b124583d73fb9fcbdf260f6ca5d446
#
_cell.length_a   1.000
_cell.length_b   1.000
_cell.length_c   1.000
_cell.angle_alpha   90.00
_cell.angle_beta   90.00
_cell.angle_gamma   90.00
#
_symmetry.space_group_name_H-M   'P 1'
#
loop_
_entity.id
_entity.type
_entity.pdbx_description
1 polymer ?
#
loop_
_entity_poly.entity_id
_entity_poly.type
_entity_poly.pdbx_seq_one_letter_code
_entity_poly.pdbx_strand_id
1 'polypeptide(L)'
;MEVWKEFDHNVVTHSAAHHLMAISDLLQKNGYARVTDVARRLGITRGSASITLKALKERGLVQEDENKFLQLSDEGRLLVQSIQSNRKVLIKFFQDALGVDAETAEIDACKVEHLIGHKTGERLLAFIKFLFSDHQKAKEFLEEFRNAHLECVDEKECPFCIGDCMLK
;
A
#
# COMPACT_ATOMS: atom_id res chain seq x y z
N MET A 1 21.12 -14.02 6.07
CA MET A 1 20.24 -12.85 6.29
C MET A 1 18.93 -13.38 6.88
N GLU A 2 18.58 -12.95 8.06
CA GLU A 2 17.32 -13.36 8.71
C GLU A 2 16.20 -12.41 8.26
N VAL A 3 15.49 -12.81 7.23
CA VAL A 3 14.48 -11.97 6.52
C VAL A 3 13.42 -11.38 7.46
N TRP A 4 13.05 -12.12 8.53
CA TRP A 4 12.05 -11.63 9.49
C TRP A 4 12.54 -10.43 10.33
N LYS A 5 13.86 -10.28 10.52
CA LYS A 5 14.43 -9.11 11.21
C LYS A 5 14.35 -7.84 10.36
N GLU A 6 14.38 -7.98 9.04
CA GLU A 6 14.18 -6.83 8.13
C GLU A 6 12.76 -6.27 8.22
N PHE A 7 11.79 -7.09 8.61
CA PHE A 7 10.42 -6.62 8.81
C PHE A 7 10.32 -5.64 9.99
N ASP A 8 11.13 -5.81 11.03
CA ASP A 8 11.18 -4.89 12.18
C ASP A 8 11.81 -3.53 11.83
N HIS A 9 12.55 -3.47 10.71
CA HIS A 9 13.12 -2.23 10.17
C HIS A 9 12.18 -1.50 9.20
N ASN A 10 10.94 -1.96 9.01
CA ASN A 10 9.99 -1.24 8.19
C ASN A 10 9.85 0.22 8.63
N VAL A 11 9.97 1.10 7.65
CA VAL A 11 10.02 2.55 7.89
C VAL A 11 8.79 3.03 8.64
N VAL A 12 7.60 2.44 8.39
CA VAL A 12 6.36 2.82 9.07
C VAL A 12 5.42 1.63 9.28
N THR A 13 4.68 1.69 10.38
CA THR A 13 3.54 0.80 10.64
C THR A 13 2.33 1.24 9.79
N HIS A 14 1.35 0.36 9.62
CA HIS A 14 0.08 0.67 8.94
C HIS A 14 -0.58 1.95 9.48
N SER A 15 -0.71 2.06 10.79
CA SER A 15 -1.24 3.27 11.43
C SER A 15 -0.43 4.53 11.10
N ALA A 16 0.90 4.45 11.16
CA ALA A 16 1.78 5.57 10.84
C ALA A 16 1.68 6.00 9.36
N ALA A 17 1.56 5.04 8.43
CA ALA A 17 1.32 5.31 7.01
C ALA A 17 0.04 6.11 6.79
N HIS A 18 -1.07 5.69 7.42
CA HIS A 18 -2.34 6.42 7.35
C HIS A 18 -2.26 7.83 7.95
N HIS A 19 -1.48 8.06 9.01
CA HIS A 19 -1.26 9.40 9.55
C HIS A 19 -0.51 10.30 8.57
N LEU A 20 0.54 9.78 7.92
CA LEU A 20 1.28 10.53 6.89
C LEU A 20 0.39 10.87 5.69
N MET A 21 -0.39 9.90 5.19
CA MET A 21 -1.34 10.14 4.11
C MET A 21 -2.41 11.17 4.49
N ALA A 22 -2.95 11.09 5.72
CA ALA A 22 -3.93 12.07 6.20
C ALA A 22 -3.37 13.49 6.26
N ILE A 23 -2.11 13.67 6.69
CA ILE A 23 -1.44 14.98 6.63
C ILE A 23 -1.33 15.46 5.19
N SER A 24 -0.87 14.60 4.27
CA SER A 24 -0.75 14.94 2.84
C SER A 24 -2.09 15.40 2.25
N ASP A 25 -3.16 14.64 2.48
CA ASP A 25 -4.50 14.96 2.02
C ASP A 25 -5.00 16.31 2.57
N LEU A 26 -4.77 16.56 3.89
CA LEU A 26 -5.19 17.80 4.53
C LEU A 26 -4.41 19.00 3.99
N LEU A 27 -3.11 18.86 3.77
CA LEU A 27 -2.28 19.91 3.17
C LEU A 27 -2.74 20.23 1.74
N GLN A 28 -3.06 19.23 0.94
CA GLN A 28 -3.57 19.43 -0.43
C GLN A 28 -4.96 20.09 -0.44
N LYS A 29 -5.85 19.65 0.46
CA LYS A 29 -7.23 20.11 0.47
C LYS A 29 -7.42 21.47 1.14
N ASN A 30 -6.77 21.68 2.27
CA ASN A 30 -7.01 22.81 3.15
C ASN A 30 -5.84 23.81 3.17
N GLY A 31 -4.66 23.43 2.68
CA GLY A 31 -3.40 24.17 2.82
C GLY A 31 -2.74 24.04 4.20
N TYR A 32 -3.37 23.35 5.14
CA TYR A 32 -2.85 23.13 6.49
C TYR A 32 -3.33 21.80 7.07
N ALA A 33 -2.62 21.28 8.09
CA ALA A 33 -3.00 20.13 8.89
C ALA A 33 -2.68 20.37 10.35
N ARG A 34 -3.56 19.96 11.26
CA ARG A 34 -3.37 19.94 12.71
C ARG A 34 -3.67 18.55 13.27
N VAL A 35 -3.16 18.25 14.45
CA VAL A 35 -3.42 16.97 15.15
C VAL A 35 -4.93 16.65 15.22
N THR A 36 -5.76 17.66 15.48
CA THR A 36 -7.23 17.50 15.54
C THR A 36 -7.85 17.16 14.19
N ASP A 37 -7.30 17.68 13.09
CA ASP A 37 -7.80 17.43 11.76
C ASP A 37 -7.41 16.02 11.29
N VAL A 38 -6.17 15.59 11.60
CA VAL A 38 -5.71 14.22 11.38
C VAL A 38 -6.56 13.23 12.17
N ALA A 39 -6.80 13.48 13.46
CA ALA A 39 -7.65 12.63 14.30
C ALA A 39 -9.07 12.50 13.71
N ARG A 40 -9.68 13.61 13.31
CA ARG A 40 -11.01 13.64 12.67
C ARG A 40 -11.01 12.89 11.33
N ARG A 41 -9.99 13.09 10.50
CA ARG A 41 -9.84 12.43 9.19
C ARG A 41 -9.74 10.92 9.32
N LEU A 42 -9.07 10.43 10.36
CA LEU A 42 -8.85 9.01 10.62
C LEU A 42 -9.92 8.36 11.52
N GLY A 43 -10.87 9.13 12.06
CA GLY A 43 -11.92 8.62 12.96
C GLY A 43 -11.37 8.12 14.30
N ILE A 44 -10.26 8.71 14.81
CA ILE A 44 -9.59 8.31 16.05
C ILE A 44 -9.59 9.47 17.07
N THR A 45 -9.20 9.15 18.32
CA THR A 45 -9.08 10.19 19.34
C THR A 45 -7.85 11.08 19.09
N ARG A 46 -7.93 12.36 19.55
CA ARG A 46 -6.77 13.26 19.50
C ARG A 46 -5.56 12.69 20.24
N GLY A 47 -5.78 11.99 21.35
CA GLY A 47 -4.71 11.35 22.13
C GLY A 47 -3.98 10.28 21.31
N SER A 48 -4.72 9.38 20.65
CA SER A 48 -4.15 8.37 19.76
C SER A 48 -3.37 8.99 18.60
N ALA A 49 -3.94 10.02 17.95
CA ALA A 49 -3.24 10.73 16.88
C ALA A 49 -1.95 11.37 17.38
N SER A 50 -1.96 12.01 18.57
CA SER A 50 -0.79 12.66 19.14
C SER A 50 0.36 11.69 19.40
N ILE A 51 0.08 10.46 19.86
CA ILE A 51 1.11 9.44 20.12
C ILE A 51 1.82 9.06 18.82
N THR A 52 1.05 8.71 17.78
CA THR A 52 1.63 8.32 16.48
C THR A 52 2.37 9.48 15.83
N LEU A 53 1.81 10.71 15.89
CA LEU A 53 2.44 11.89 15.32
C LEU A 53 3.73 12.29 16.07
N LYS A 54 3.80 12.04 17.39
CA LYS A 54 5.04 12.21 18.16
C LYS A 54 6.14 11.29 17.64
N ALA A 55 5.84 9.98 17.47
CA ALA A 55 6.79 9.03 16.94
C ALA A 55 7.24 9.38 15.49
N LEU A 56 6.33 9.87 14.64
CA LEU A 56 6.65 10.32 13.28
C LEU A 56 7.54 11.58 13.29
N LYS A 57 7.35 12.49 14.24
CA LYS A 57 8.23 13.66 14.43
C LYS A 57 9.62 13.25 14.91
N GLU A 58 9.70 12.34 15.88
CA GLU A 58 10.99 11.80 16.38
C GLU A 58 11.77 11.08 15.28
N ARG A 59 11.09 10.50 14.30
CA ARG A 59 11.69 9.88 13.10
C ARG A 59 11.97 10.86 11.96
N GLY A 60 11.70 12.14 12.13
CA GLY A 60 11.97 13.18 11.13
C GLY A 60 11.05 13.16 9.91
N LEU A 61 9.94 12.40 9.92
CA LEU A 61 9.00 12.30 8.79
C LEU A 61 7.94 13.41 8.80
N VAL A 62 7.66 13.98 9.99
CA VAL A 62 6.70 15.05 10.21
C VAL A 62 7.38 16.17 10.99
N GLN A 63 7.08 17.41 10.66
CA GLN A 63 7.49 18.60 11.37
C GLN A 63 6.26 19.32 11.92
N GLU A 64 6.39 20.05 13.01
CA GLU A 64 5.34 20.87 13.61
C GLU A 64 5.90 22.27 13.84
N ASP A 65 5.22 23.28 13.33
CA ASP A 65 5.62 24.68 13.52
C ASP A 65 5.15 25.24 14.89
N GLU A 66 5.55 26.47 15.18
CA GLU A 66 5.16 27.20 16.41
C GLU A 66 3.63 27.36 16.57
N ASN A 67 2.89 27.38 15.46
CA ASN A 67 1.43 27.49 15.41
C ASN A 67 0.71 26.15 15.46
N LYS A 68 1.45 25.04 15.70
CA LYS A 68 0.94 23.66 15.77
C LYS A 68 0.40 23.15 14.45
N PHE A 69 0.87 23.67 13.31
CA PHE A 69 0.62 23.10 12.01
C PHE A 69 1.65 22.01 11.70
N LEU A 70 1.14 20.93 11.12
CA LEU A 70 1.93 19.78 10.72
C LEU A 70 2.33 19.91 9.26
N GLN A 71 3.58 19.57 8.98
CA GLN A 71 4.16 19.48 7.64
C GLN A 71 4.84 18.13 7.47
N LEU A 72 4.87 17.61 6.25
CA LEU A 72 5.71 16.47 5.91
C LEU A 72 7.13 16.96 5.60
N SER A 73 8.14 16.28 6.11
CA SER A 73 9.51 16.45 5.64
C SER A 73 9.63 15.98 4.17
N ASP A 74 10.78 16.23 3.54
CA ASP A 74 11.04 15.70 2.18
C ASP A 74 10.98 14.17 2.17
N GLU A 75 11.55 13.52 3.17
CA GLU A 75 11.50 12.07 3.34
C GLU A 75 10.07 11.59 3.56
N GLY A 76 9.30 12.27 4.42
CA GLY A 76 7.88 11.98 4.64
C GLY A 76 7.04 12.12 3.37
N ARG A 77 7.31 13.14 2.53
CA ARG A 77 6.65 13.31 1.23
C ARG A 77 6.97 12.18 0.25
N LEU A 78 8.24 11.81 0.12
CA LEU A 78 8.67 10.71 -0.75
C LEU A 78 8.04 9.38 -0.30
N LEU A 79 7.98 9.14 1.01
CA LEU A 79 7.37 7.95 1.56
C LEU A 79 5.86 7.89 1.25
N VAL A 80 5.12 8.99 1.44
CA VAL A 80 3.70 9.06 1.08
C VAL A 80 3.49 8.80 -0.40
N GLN A 81 4.31 9.40 -1.28
CA GLN A 81 4.23 9.18 -2.72
C GLN A 81 4.45 7.71 -3.09
N SER A 82 5.42 7.06 -2.45
CA SER A 82 5.70 5.63 -2.65
C SER A 82 4.51 4.76 -2.23
N ILE A 83 3.96 4.99 -1.03
CA ILE A 83 2.80 4.26 -0.51
C ILE A 83 1.58 4.44 -1.45
N GLN A 84 1.27 5.66 -1.85
CA GLN A 84 0.15 5.96 -2.75
C GLN A 84 0.34 5.34 -4.14
N SER A 85 1.58 5.30 -4.63
CA SER A 85 1.91 4.65 -5.91
C SER A 85 1.73 3.14 -5.81
N ASN A 86 2.26 2.52 -4.75
CA ASN A 86 2.07 1.09 -4.48
C ASN A 86 0.58 0.73 -4.40
N ARG A 87 -0.21 1.53 -3.65
CA ARG A 87 -1.66 1.31 -3.55
C ARG A 87 -2.33 1.26 -4.92
N LYS A 88 -2.09 2.27 -5.77
CA LYS A 88 -2.70 2.32 -7.12
C LYS A 88 -2.32 1.12 -7.98
N VAL A 89 -1.05 0.72 -7.93
CA VAL A 89 -0.53 -0.42 -8.69
C VAL A 89 -1.13 -1.73 -8.18
N LEU A 90 -1.23 -1.89 -6.86
CA LEU A 90 -1.81 -3.08 -6.23
C LEU A 90 -3.30 -3.21 -6.53
N ILE A 91 -4.09 -2.14 -6.39
CA ILE A 91 -5.51 -2.16 -6.73
C ILE A 91 -5.69 -2.59 -8.19
N LYS A 92 -4.93 -1.97 -9.11
CA LYS A 92 -4.99 -2.33 -10.52
C LYS A 92 -4.58 -3.79 -10.78
N PHE A 93 -3.59 -4.29 -10.07
CA PHE A 93 -3.16 -5.68 -10.16
C PHE A 93 -4.25 -6.63 -9.65
N PHE A 94 -4.78 -6.38 -8.45
CA PHE A 94 -5.79 -7.26 -7.86
C PHE A 94 -7.12 -7.21 -8.64
N GLN A 95 -7.61 -6.02 -8.95
CA GLN A 95 -8.89 -5.86 -9.61
C GLN A 95 -8.82 -6.19 -11.11
N ASP A 96 -7.91 -5.56 -11.83
CA ASP A 96 -7.95 -5.62 -13.30
C ASP A 96 -7.18 -6.83 -13.85
N ALA A 97 -6.08 -7.27 -13.21
CA ALA A 97 -5.34 -8.44 -13.67
C ALA A 97 -5.87 -9.73 -13.07
N LEU A 98 -6.08 -9.79 -11.74
CA LEU A 98 -6.53 -11.01 -11.07
C LEU A 98 -8.06 -11.18 -11.04
N GLY A 99 -8.84 -10.14 -11.35
CA GLY A 99 -10.30 -10.20 -11.33
C GLY A 99 -10.92 -10.19 -9.92
N VAL A 100 -10.17 -9.76 -8.91
CA VAL A 100 -10.69 -9.58 -7.55
C VAL A 100 -11.69 -8.42 -7.54
N ASP A 101 -12.79 -8.53 -6.80
CA ASP A 101 -13.76 -7.45 -6.69
C ASP A 101 -13.15 -6.17 -6.10
N ALA A 102 -13.76 -5.03 -6.41
CA ALA A 102 -13.19 -3.73 -6.09
C ALA A 102 -13.00 -3.50 -4.58
N GLU A 103 -13.93 -3.96 -3.75
CA GLU A 103 -13.87 -3.79 -2.30
C GLU A 103 -12.72 -4.61 -1.70
N THR A 104 -12.60 -5.89 -2.08
CA THR A 104 -11.52 -6.77 -1.65
C THR A 104 -10.17 -6.25 -2.14
N ALA A 105 -10.07 -5.81 -3.40
CA ALA A 105 -8.85 -5.25 -3.97
C ALA A 105 -8.37 -4.00 -3.21
N GLU A 106 -9.27 -3.09 -2.84
CA GLU A 106 -8.99 -1.91 -2.02
C GLU A 106 -8.49 -2.29 -0.62
N ILE A 107 -9.16 -3.24 0.04
CA ILE A 107 -8.81 -3.70 1.39
C ILE A 107 -7.42 -4.36 1.37
N ASP A 108 -7.17 -5.25 0.43
CA ASP A 108 -5.90 -5.98 0.38
C ASP A 108 -4.74 -5.10 -0.06
N ALA A 109 -4.96 -4.17 -0.99
CA ALA A 109 -3.95 -3.16 -1.32
C ALA A 109 -3.58 -2.32 -0.09
N CYS A 110 -4.55 -1.88 0.70
CA CYS A 110 -4.32 -1.11 1.93
C CYS A 110 -3.48 -1.88 2.96
N LYS A 111 -3.69 -3.20 3.09
CA LYS A 111 -2.92 -4.04 4.02
C LYS A 111 -1.43 -4.10 3.68
N VAL A 112 -1.07 -4.07 2.39
CA VAL A 112 0.31 -4.36 1.94
C VAL A 112 1.04 -3.17 1.31
N GLU A 113 0.38 -2.08 0.97
CA GLU A 113 0.93 -0.94 0.23
C GLU A 113 2.20 -0.33 0.86
N HIS A 114 2.27 -0.33 2.19
CA HIS A 114 3.39 0.23 2.98
C HIS A 114 4.47 -0.80 3.31
N LEU A 115 4.24 -2.07 2.98
CA LEU A 115 5.17 -3.18 3.22
C LEU A 115 6.02 -3.53 2.00
N ILE A 116 5.63 -3.05 0.82
CA ILE A 116 6.32 -3.34 -0.44
C ILE A 116 7.47 -2.35 -0.63
N GLY A 117 8.69 -2.88 -0.72
CA GLY A 117 9.87 -2.08 -0.99
C GLY A 117 9.84 -1.46 -2.40
N HIS A 118 10.52 -0.32 -2.56
CA HIS A 118 10.54 0.48 -3.79
C HIS A 118 10.84 -0.35 -5.04
N LYS A 119 11.88 -1.18 -5.01
CA LYS A 119 12.27 -2.04 -6.15
C LYS A 119 11.16 -3.01 -6.58
N THR A 120 10.44 -3.59 -5.64
CA THR A 120 9.31 -4.48 -5.93
C THR A 120 8.15 -3.69 -6.53
N GLY A 121 7.84 -2.51 -5.97
CA GLY A 121 6.82 -1.61 -6.50
C GLY A 121 7.11 -1.16 -7.94
N GLU A 122 8.36 -0.79 -8.26
CA GLU A 122 8.78 -0.44 -9.62
C GLU A 122 8.57 -1.61 -10.60
N ARG A 123 8.97 -2.83 -10.19
CA ARG A 123 8.80 -4.02 -11.04
C ARG A 123 7.35 -4.38 -11.25
N LEU A 124 6.53 -4.26 -10.23
CA LEU A 124 5.08 -4.46 -10.33
C LEU A 124 4.44 -3.40 -11.25
N LEU A 125 4.83 -2.14 -11.13
CA LEU A 125 4.37 -1.07 -12.03
C LEU A 125 4.75 -1.36 -13.49
N ALA A 126 6.00 -1.79 -13.73
CA ALA A 126 6.45 -2.15 -15.07
C ALA A 126 5.64 -3.32 -15.65
N PHE A 127 5.37 -4.35 -14.84
CA PHE A 127 4.53 -5.48 -15.21
C PHE A 127 3.10 -5.04 -15.57
N ILE A 128 2.46 -4.22 -14.73
CA ILE A 128 1.12 -3.70 -14.97
C ILE A 128 1.06 -2.84 -16.23
N LYS A 129 2.07 -1.98 -16.46
CA LYS A 129 2.15 -1.18 -17.70
C LYS A 129 2.28 -2.07 -18.95
N PHE A 130 3.07 -3.14 -18.88
CA PHE A 130 3.16 -4.10 -19.97
C PHE A 130 1.84 -4.83 -20.19
N LEU A 131 1.24 -5.37 -19.12
CA LEU A 131 0.03 -6.19 -19.19
C LEU A 131 -1.16 -5.42 -19.79
N PHE A 132 -1.27 -4.12 -19.49
CA PHE A 132 -2.34 -3.24 -19.99
C PHE A 132 -1.89 -2.35 -21.16
N SER A 133 -0.78 -2.70 -21.81
CA SER A 133 -0.34 -2.01 -23.03
C SER A 133 -1.10 -2.50 -24.26
N ASP A 134 -0.88 -1.83 -25.39
CA ASP A 134 -1.42 -2.29 -26.70
C ASP A 134 -0.68 -3.48 -27.31
N HIS A 135 0.25 -4.07 -26.57
CA HIS A 135 1.01 -5.22 -27.04
C HIS A 135 0.10 -6.43 -27.18
N GLN A 136 0.05 -7.02 -28.39
CA GLN A 136 -0.87 -8.11 -28.71
C GLN A 136 -0.75 -9.32 -27.76
N LYS A 137 0.49 -9.74 -27.47
CA LYS A 137 0.73 -10.88 -26.54
C LYS A 137 0.28 -10.62 -25.11
N ALA A 138 0.28 -9.37 -24.66
CA ALA A 138 -0.20 -9.01 -23.32
C ALA A 138 -1.72 -9.12 -23.24
N LYS A 139 -2.42 -8.70 -24.31
CA LYS A 139 -3.89 -8.83 -24.42
C LYS A 139 -4.31 -10.31 -24.47
N GLU A 140 -3.65 -11.11 -25.30
CA GLU A 140 -3.90 -12.56 -25.43
C GLU A 140 -3.66 -13.25 -24.09
N PHE A 141 -2.53 -13.00 -23.42
CA PHE A 141 -2.22 -13.56 -22.11
C PHE A 141 -3.30 -13.22 -21.06
N LEU A 142 -3.73 -11.97 -21.00
CA LEU A 142 -4.72 -11.52 -20.01
C LEU A 142 -6.09 -12.16 -20.28
N GLU A 143 -6.46 -12.31 -21.55
CA GLU A 143 -7.70 -12.98 -21.97
C GLU A 143 -7.65 -14.48 -21.65
N GLU A 144 -6.57 -15.16 -21.98
CA GLU A 144 -6.37 -16.57 -21.65
C GLU A 144 -6.40 -16.81 -20.15
N PHE A 145 -5.69 -15.98 -19.38
CA PHE A 145 -5.69 -16.07 -17.90
C PHE A 145 -7.09 -15.91 -17.30
N ARG A 146 -7.86 -14.92 -17.76
CA ARG A 146 -9.22 -14.68 -17.25
C ARG A 146 -10.21 -15.80 -17.59
N ASN A 147 -9.99 -16.50 -18.69
CA ASN A 147 -10.81 -17.62 -19.12
C ASN A 147 -10.30 -18.98 -18.62
N ALA A 148 -9.13 -19.03 -18.02
CA ALA A 148 -8.55 -20.25 -17.51
C ALA A 148 -9.30 -20.73 -16.25
N HIS A 149 -9.86 -21.93 -16.32
CA HIS A 149 -10.36 -22.64 -15.14
C HIS A 149 -9.21 -23.49 -14.58
N LEU A 150 -8.54 -22.97 -13.56
CA LEU A 150 -7.42 -23.65 -12.92
C LEU A 150 -7.93 -24.45 -11.73
N GLU A 151 -7.86 -25.76 -11.84
CA GLU A 151 -8.14 -26.71 -10.76
C GLU A 151 -6.83 -27.34 -10.27
N CYS A 152 -6.72 -27.60 -8.98
CA CYS A 152 -5.59 -28.32 -8.45
C CYS A 152 -5.77 -29.82 -8.71
N VAL A 153 -4.93 -30.39 -9.57
CA VAL A 153 -5.02 -31.80 -9.99
C VAL A 153 -4.48 -32.75 -8.90
N ASP A 154 -3.51 -32.33 -8.12
CA ASP A 154 -2.94 -33.11 -7.01
C ASP A 154 -2.58 -32.20 -5.81
N GLU A 155 -3.37 -32.35 -4.74
CA GLU A 155 -3.20 -31.58 -3.50
C GLU A 155 -1.91 -31.97 -2.74
N LYS A 156 -1.39 -33.18 -2.94
CA LYS A 156 -0.24 -33.69 -2.19
C LYS A 156 1.09 -33.31 -2.84
N GLU A 157 1.09 -33.09 -4.15
CA GLU A 157 2.29 -32.77 -4.94
C GLU A 157 2.33 -31.32 -5.43
N CYS A 158 1.35 -30.49 -5.04
CA CYS A 158 1.32 -29.08 -5.44
C CYS A 158 2.50 -28.30 -4.85
N PRO A 159 3.39 -27.71 -5.66
CA PRO A 159 4.55 -27.00 -5.17
C PRO A 159 4.22 -25.65 -4.48
N PHE A 160 2.96 -25.20 -4.56
CA PHE A 160 2.49 -23.91 -4.05
C PHE A 160 1.62 -24.05 -2.80
N CYS A 161 0.98 -25.19 -2.57
CA CYS A 161 0.06 -25.40 -1.46
C CYS A 161 0.70 -26.35 -0.42
N ILE A 162 0.52 -26.05 0.87
CA ILE A 162 0.92 -26.91 1.98
C ILE A 162 -0.37 -27.37 2.67
N GLY A 163 -0.91 -28.52 2.24
CA GLY A 163 -2.15 -29.09 2.77
C GLY A 163 -3.39 -28.63 2.01
N ASP A 164 -4.15 -27.66 2.50
CA ASP A 164 -5.36 -27.19 1.84
C ASP A 164 -5.08 -26.37 0.57
N CYS A 165 -5.68 -26.78 -0.54
CA CYS A 165 -5.56 -26.08 -1.80
C CYS A 165 -6.47 -24.83 -1.84
N MET A 166 -5.93 -23.68 -2.25
CA MET A 166 -6.66 -22.42 -2.38
C MET A 166 -7.54 -22.36 -3.64
N LEU A 167 -7.40 -23.33 -4.56
CA LEU A 167 -8.16 -23.42 -5.82
C LEU A 167 -9.26 -24.50 -5.77
N LYS A 168 -9.82 -24.80 -4.59
CA LYS A 168 -10.97 -25.71 -4.43
C LYS A 168 -12.26 -24.99 -4.70
#